data_7a891f113260e6634feb10bfa91e3cda
#
_entry.id   7a891f113260e6634feb10bfa91e3cda
#
_cell.length_a   1.000
_cell.length_b   1.000
_cell.length_c   1.000
_cell.angle_alpha   90.00
_cell.angle_beta   90.00
_cell.angle_gamma   90.00
#
_symmetry.space_group_name_H-M   'P 1'
#
loop_
_entity.id
_entity.type
_entity.pdbx_description
1 polymer ?
#
loop_
_entity_poly.entity_id
_entity_poly.type
_entity_poly.pdbx_seq_one_letter_code
_entity_poly.pdbx_strand_id
1 'polypeptide(L)'
;MYLIAGLGNPGLKYRKTPHNAGFMALDALADALDARFSKKGNGKVAEARIGGEKVLLVKPQTFMNLSGDCIAPLAAYYKIPSEQIAVCYDDKDLPMGKLRIRAEGSAGSHNGMKSIIARLDTQNFPRIRMGIGAPQGIRLMDYVLHKLSRQEQAVYAQMAQDAAQAAILLVREGLAAAQQKYSSKAH
;
A
#
# COMPACT_ATOMS: atom_id res chain seq x y z
N MET A 1 -15.22 -3.65 9.58
CA MET A 1 -13.80 -4.04 9.61
C MET A 1 -13.12 -3.65 8.32
N TYR A 2 -11.96 -3.05 8.39
CA TYR A 2 -11.14 -2.70 7.22
C TYR A 2 -9.95 -3.63 7.10
N LEU A 3 -9.48 -3.83 5.87
CA LEU A 3 -8.17 -4.42 5.59
C LEU A 3 -7.33 -3.34 4.91
N ILE A 4 -6.16 -3.05 5.46
CA ILE A 4 -5.21 -2.12 4.84
C ILE A 4 -3.97 -2.93 4.49
N ALA A 5 -3.69 -3.03 3.20
CA ALA A 5 -2.56 -3.76 2.67
C ALA A 5 -1.48 -2.82 2.13
N GLY A 6 -0.24 -3.19 2.30
CA GLY A 6 0.87 -2.53 1.63
C GLY A 6 1.65 -3.55 0.82
N LEU A 7 1.98 -3.19 -0.42
CA LEU A 7 2.65 -4.11 -1.34
C LEU A 7 4.16 -3.96 -1.31
N GLY A 8 4.85 -5.07 -1.48
CA GLY A 8 6.29 -5.16 -1.51
C GLY A 8 6.76 -6.59 -1.74
N ASN A 9 8.06 -6.77 -1.82
CA ASN A 9 8.71 -8.07 -1.89
C ASN A 9 9.34 -8.41 -0.54
N PRO A 10 9.23 -9.67 -0.07
CA PRO A 10 9.86 -10.08 1.17
C PRO A 10 11.37 -10.21 1.01
N GLY A 11 12.10 -10.00 2.10
CA GLY A 11 13.55 -10.16 2.15
C GLY A 11 14.30 -8.84 2.28
N LEU A 12 15.48 -8.92 2.90
CA LEU A 12 16.30 -7.74 3.23
C LEU A 12 16.75 -6.98 1.98
N LYS A 13 17.03 -7.68 0.88
CA LYS A 13 17.49 -7.04 -0.36
C LYS A 13 16.47 -6.10 -1.01
N TYR A 14 15.18 -6.28 -0.70
CA TYR A 14 14.11 -5.44 -1.25
C TYR A 14 13.66 -4.32 -0.31
N ARG A 15 14.13 -4.34 0.93
CA ARG A 15 13.63 -3.45 2.01
C ARG A 15 13.68 -1.97 1.65
N LYS A 16 14.76 -1.53 0.98
CA LYS A 16 14.99 -0.13 0.62
C LYS A 16 14.91 0.06 -0.90
N THR A 17 13.82 -0.40 -1.49
CA THR A 17 13.55 -0.24 -2.92
C THR A 17 12.22 0.47 -3.12
N PRO A 18 12.04 1.18 -4.25
CA PRO A 18 10.75 1.85 -4.56
C PRO A 18 9.56 0.90 -4.52
N HIS A 19 9.74 -0.34 -4.98
CA HIS A 19 8.67 -1.34 -5.04
C HIS A 19 8.14 -1.73 -3.66
N ASN A 20 8.91 -1.46 -2.59
CA ASN A 20 8.52 -1.72 -1.20
C ASN A 20 7.91 -0.49 -0.51
N ALA A 21 7.56 0.57 -1.24
CA ALA A 21 6.90 1.75 -0.66
C ALA A 21 5.65 1.37 0.14
N GLY A 22 4.85 0.44 -0.34
CA GLY A 22 3.67 -0.05 0.38
C GLY A 22 4.01 -0.70 1.71
N PHE A 23 5.06 -1.51 1.78
CA PHE A 23 5.54 -2.09 3.05
C PHE A 23 5.96 -1.00 4.03
N MET A 24 6.63 0.05 3.54
CA MET A 24 7.05 1.18 4.38
C MET A 24 5.84 1.90 4.98
N ALA A 25 4.77 2.08 4.20
CA ALA A 25 3.53 2.68 4.69
C ALA A 25 2.89 1.84 5.79
N LEU A 26 2.86 0.52 5.64
CA LEU A 26 2.29 -0.38 6.64
C LEU A 26 3.14 -0.45 7.91
N ASP A 27 4.46 -0.38 7.80
CA ASP A 27 5.32 -0.29 8.98
C ASP A 27 5.07 1.03 9.74
N ALA A 28 4.96 2.16 9.03
CA ALA A 28 4.62 3.44 9.64
C ALA A 28 3.22 3.42 10.28
N LEU A 29 2.26 2.78 9.63
CA LEU A 29 0.89 2.65 10.15
C LEU A 29 0.85 1.77 11.41
N ALA A 30 1.55 0.65 11.41
CA ALA A 30 1.65 -0.22 12.58
C ALA A 30 2.29 0.51 13.77
N ASP A 31 3.35 1.27 13.53
CA ASP A 31 3.98 2.08 14.57
C ASP A 31 3.02 3.12 15.13
N ALA A 32 2.28 3.82 14.27
CA ALA A 32 1.30 4.83 14.69
C ALA A 32 0.16 4.24 15.53
N LEU A 33 -0.20 2.97 15.31
CA LEU A 33 -1.28 2.28 15.99
C LEU A 33 -0.79 1.34 17.12
N ASP A 34 0.49 1.33 17.41
CA ASP A 34 1.14 0.43 18.37
C ASP A 34 0.78 -1.05 18.10
N ALA A 35 0.76 -1.41 16.83
CA ALA A 35 0.45 -2.75 16.37
C ALA A 35 1.72 -3.50 15.95
N ARG A 36 1.72 -4.82 16.10
CA ARG A 36 2.87 -5.66 15.77
C ARG A 36 2.49 -6.71 14.75
N PHE A 37 3.30 -6.81 13.69
CA PHE A 37 3.12 -7.84 12.69
C PHE A 37 3.56 -9.21 13.19
N SER A 38 2.76 -10.23 12.86
CA SER A 38 3.13 -11.63 13.04
C SER A 38 2.81 -12.40 11.75
N LYS A 39 3.48 -13.52 11.55
CA LYS A 39 3.25 -14.37 10.38
C LYS A 39 1.87 -15.02 10.46
N LYS A 40 1.09 -14.90 9.37
CA LYS A 40 -0.20 -15.58 9.23
C LYS A 40 -0.36 -16.02 7.77
N GLY A 41 -0.29 -17.32 7.54
CA GLY A 41 -0.31 -17.86 6.18
C GLY A 41 0.88 -17.34 5.35
N ASN A 42 0.58 -16.75 4.21
CA ASN A 42 1.56 -16.15 3.31
C ASN A 42 1.67 -14.63 3.46
N GLY A 43 1.29 -14.10 4.62
CA GLY A 43 1.38 -12.68 4.96
C GLY A 43 1.95 -12.40 6.33
N LYS A 44 2.36 -11.16 6.56
CA LYS A 44 2.54 -10.59 7.89
C LYS A 44 1.32 -9.74 8.20
N VAL A 45 0.70 -10.00 9.34
CA VAL A 45 -0.60 -9.45 9.71
C VAL A 45 -0.52 -8.83 11.09
N ALA A 46 -1.13 -7.67 11.27
CA ALA A 46 -1.31 -7.03 12.57
C ALA A 46 -2.78 -6.61 12.73
N GLU A 47 -3.30 -6.74 13.93
CA GLU A 47 -4.65 -6.27 14.26
C GLU A 47 -4.54 -4.93 15.00
N ALA A 48 -5.41 -3.99 14.68
CA ALA A 48 -5.45 -2.67 15.28
C ALA A 48 -6.88 -2.13 15.32
N ARG A 49 -7.05 -0.97 15.95
CA ARG A 49 -8.30 -0.22 15.93
C ARG A 49 -8.04 1.23 15.54
N ILE A 50 -8.94 1.77 14.73
CA ILE A 50 -8.95 3.18 14.35
C ILE A 50 -10.35 3.71 14.62
N GLY A 51 -10.47 4.64 15.59
CA GLY A 51 -11.77 5.20 15.95
C GLY A 51 -12.83 4.15 16.34
N GLY A 52 -12.41 3.05 17.00
CA GLY A 52 -13.30 1.95 17.36
C GLY A 52 -13.52 0.91 16.26
N GLU A 53 -13.16 1.19 15.02
CA GLU A 53 -13.25 0.24 13.91
C GLU A 53 -12.07 -0.74 13.93
N LYS A 54 -12.36 -2.02 13.80
CA LYS A 54 -11.31 -3.05 13.65
C LYS A 54 -10.63 -2.91 12.30
N VAL A 55 -9.30 -3.01 12.32
CA VAL A 55 -8.47 -2.92 11.11
C VAL A 55 -7.46 -4.06 11.09
N LEU A 56 -7.38 -4.74 9.96
CA LEU A 56 -6.38 -5.74 9.68
C LEU A 56 -5.29 -5.12 8.80
N LEU A 57 -4.07 -5.04 9.30
CA LEU A 57 -2.90 -4.56 8.57
C LEU A 57 -2.20 -5.74 7.92
N VAL A 58 -1.93 -5.67 6.62
CA VAL A 58 -1.41 -6.82 5.87
C VAL A 58 -0.22 -6.41 5.01
N LYS A 59 0.90 -7.11 5.18
CA LYS A 59 2.03 -7.09 4.25
C LYS A 59 2.14 -8.47 3.62
N PRO A 60 1.72 -8.66 2.34
CA PRO A 60 1.87 -9.95 1.67
C PRO A 60 3.34 -10.38 1.66
N GLN A 61 3.60 -11.64 2.00
CA GLN A 61 4.95 -12.23 1.96
C GLN A 61 5.11 -13.15 0.74
N THR A 62 4.18 -13.07 -0.18
CA THR A 62 4.31 -13.55 -1.54
C THR A 62 5.27 -12.63 -2.30
N PHE A 63 5.78 -13.01 -3.45
CA PHE A 63 6.38 -11.99 -4.31
C PHE A 63 5.28 -11.10 -4.90
N MET A 64 5.68 -9.92 -5.40
CA MET A 64 4.75 -8.85 -5.80
C MET A 64 3.62 -9.35 -6.72
N ASN A 65 3.95 -10.17 -7.72
CA ASN A 65 2.98 -10.68 -8.70
C ASN A 65 1.94 -11.66 -8.12
N LEU A 66 2.09 -12.06 -6.85
CA LEU A 66 1.16 -12.97 -6.15
C LEU A 66 0.49 -12.29 -4.95
N SER A 67 0.50 -10.96 -4.89
CA SER A 67 -0.06 -10.21 -3.76
C SER A 67 -1.54 -10.55 -3.50
N GLY A 68 -2.32 -10.78 -4.53
CA GLY A 68 -3.73 -11.15 -4.42
C GLY A 68 -3.95 -12.51 -3.74
N ASP A 69 -2.99 -13.43 -3.84
CA ASP A 69 -3.08 -14.74 -3.18
C ASP A 69 -3.00 -14.64 -1.65
N CYS A 70 -2.48 -13.54 -1.13
CA CYS A 70 -2.50 -13.25 0.31
C CYS A 70 -3.77 -12.47 0.71
N ILE A 71 -4.08 -11.43 -0.03
CA ILE A 71 -5.13 -10.47 0.34
C ILE A 71 -6.53 -11.08 0.18
N ALA A 72 -6.82 -11.74 -0.93
CA ALA A 72 -8.16 -12.25 -1.21
C ALA A 72 -8.64 -13.30 -0.19
N PRO A 73 -7.83 -14.31 0.20
CA PRO A 73 -8.25 -15.25 1.25
C PRO A 73 -8.50 -14.59 2.60
N LEU A 74 -7.70 -13.60 2.99
CA LEU A 74 -7.91 -12.87 4.24
C LEU A 74 -9.20 -12.06 4.21
N ALA A 75 -9.46 -11.36 3.11
CA ALA A 75 -10.70 -10.60 2.93
C ALA A 75 -11.92 -11.51 3.00
N ALA A 76 -11.87 -12.68 2.37
CA ALA A 76 -12.94 -13.68 2.40
C ALA A 76 -13.15 -14.23 3.81
N TYR A 77 -12.08 -14.60 4.50
CA TYR A 77 -12.15 -15.15 5.85
C TYR A 77 -12.79 -14.18 6.84
N TYR A 78 -12.41 -12.90 6.80
CA TYR A 78 -12.97 -11.87 7.69
C TYR A 78 -14.22 -11.22 7.13
N LYS A 79 -14.70 -11.65 5.97
CA LYS A 79 -15.90 -11.11 5.29
C LYS A 79 -15.81 -9.59 5.08
N ILE A 80 -14.66 -9.13 4.63
CA ILE A 80 -14.40 -7.71 4.38
C ILE A 80 -14.80 -7.39 2.94
N PRO A 81 -15.77 -6.49 2.71
CA PRO A 81 -16.13 -6.09 1.35
C PRO A 81 -15.01 -5.30 0.69
N SER A 82 -14.95 -5.31 -0.65
CA SER A 82 -13.87 -4.69 -1.40
C SER A 82 -13.72 -3.21 -1.11
N GLU A 83 -14.81 -2.49 -0.88
CA GLU A 83 -14.82 -1.06 -0.56
C GLU A 83 -14.11 -0.74 0.77
N GLN A 84 -13.89 -1.75 1.61
CA GLN A 84 -13.17 -1.64 2.89
C GLN A 84 -11.77 -2.27 2.83
N ILE A 85 -11.26 -2.52 1.62
CA ILE A 85 -9.88 -2.96 1.38
C ILE A 85 -9.09 -1.80 0.77
N ALA A 86 -8.21 -1.18 1.55
CA ALA A 86 -7.34 -0.11 1.05
C ALA A 86 -5.95 -0.66 0.78
N VAL A 87 -5.36 -0.33 -0.38
CA VAL A 87 -4.05 -0.84 -0.80
C VAL A 87 -3.08 0.31 -1.02
N CYS A 88 -1.96 0.27 -0.30
CA CYS A 88 -0.83 1.19 -0.47
C CYS A 88 0.19 0.57 -1.41
N TYR A 89 0.60 1.27 -2.45
CA TYR A 89 1.56 0.76 -3.42
C TYR A 89 2.28 1.86 -4.18
N ASP A 90 3.43 1.51 -4.77
CA ASP A 90 4.27 2.41 -5.56
C ASP A 90 3.64 2.73 -6.92
N ASP A 91 3.73 4.00 -7.33
CA ASP A 91 3.15 4.48 -8.58
C ASP A 91 4.15 5.35 -9.34
N LYS A 92 4.60 4.85 -10.50
CA LYS A 92 5.56 5.55 -11.38
C LYS A 92 4.98 6.79 -12.06
N ASP A 93 3.66 6.92 -12.12
CA ASP A 93 2.99 8.04 -12.79
C ASP A 93 2.80 9.26 -11.88
N LEU A 94 3.22 9.16 -10.62
CA LEU A 94 3.21 10.26 -9.66
C LEU A 94 4.64 10.69 -9.34
N PRO A 95 4.88 12.00 -9.17
CA PRO A 95 6.19 12.48 -8.70
C PRO A 95 6.58 11.86 -7.37
N MET A 96 7.87 11.64 -7.16
CA MET A 96 8.40 11.06 -5.93
C MET A 96 7.93 11.84 -4.70
N GLY A 97 7.40 11.13 -3.71
CA GLY A 97 6.92 11.69 -2.45
C GLY A 97 5.47 12.16 -2.46
N LYS A 98 4.79 12.12 -3.59
CA LYS A 98 3.39 12.55 -3.71
C LYS A 98 2.44 11.37 -3.50
N LEU A 99 1.26 11.67 -2.96
CA LEU A 99 0.20 10.68 -2.80
C LEU A 99 -0.98 11.00 -3.71
N ARG A 100 -1.67 9.94 -4.13
CA ARG A 100 -2.98 10.05 -4.77
C ARG A 100 -3.88 8.95 -4.25
N ILE A 101 -5.06 9.34 -3.77
CA ILE A 101 -6.04 8.41 -3.21
C ILE A 101 -7.19 8.29 -4.19
N ARG A 102 -7.58 7.05 -4.51
CA ARG A 102 -8.67 6.73 -5.44
C ARG A 102 -9.60 5.69 -4.85
N ALA A 103 -10.89 5.77 -5.19
CA ALA A 103 -11.91 4.79 -4.79
C ALA A 103 -11.79 3.49 -5.58
N GLU A 104 -11.34 3.59 -6.82
CA GLU A 104 -11.26 2.48 -7.78
C GLU A 104 -10.24 2.78 -8.86
N GLY A 105 -9.96 1.82 -9.71
CA GLY A 105 -9.09 2.01 -10.88
C GLY A 105 -8.44 0.73 -11.37
N SER A 106 -7.82 0.83 -12.54
CA SER A 106 -7.06 -0.28 -13.13
C SER A 106 -5.73 -0.50 -12.43
N ALA A 107 -5.07 -1.60 -12.78
CA ALA A 107 -3.72 -1.91 -12.27
C ALA A 107 -2.61 -1.14 -12.99
N GLY A 108 -2.86 -0.63 -14.18
CA GLY A 108 -1.80 -0.12 -15.04
C GLY A 108 -0.74 -1.19 -15.30
N SER A 109 0.52 -0.85 -15.11
CA SER A 109 1.64 -1.80 -15.26
C SER A 109 2.03 -2.51 -13.96
N HIS A 110 1.34 -2.24 -12.85
CA HIS A 110 1.72 -2.75 -11.53
C HIS A 110 1.27 -4.20 -11.34
N ASN A 111 2.22 -5.14 -11.27
CA ASN A 111 1.92 -6.58 -11.20
C ASN A 111 1.19 -6.99 -9.91
N GLY A 112 1.50 -6.35 -8.79
CA GLY A 112 0.80 -6.60 -7.53
C GLY A 112 -0.68 -6.22 -7.62
N MET A 113 -0.97 -5.08 -8.22
CA MET A 113 -2.36 -4.63 -8.41
C MET A 113 -3.11 -5.51 -9.39
N LYS A 114 -2.45 -5.98 -10.46
CA LYS A 114 -3.04 -6.96 -11.39
C LYS A 114 -3.47 -8.23 -10.65
N SER A 115 -2.62 -8.73 -9.76
CA SER A 115 -2.89 -9.91 -8.94
C SER A 115 -4.10 -9.69 -8.03
N ILE A 116 -4.16 -8.56 -7.34
CA ILE A 116 -5.26 -8.23 -6.42
C ILE A 116 -6.58 -8.13 -7.17
N ILE A 117 -6.61 -7.39 -8.28
CA ILE A 117 -7.82 -7.23 -9.11
C ILE A 117 -8.31 -8.58 -9.62
N ALA A 118 -7.40 -9.43 -10.10
CA ALA A 118 -7.76 -10.76 -10.57
C ALA A 118 -8.35 -11.64 -9.47
N ARG A 119 -7.78 -11.59 -8.27
CA ARG A 119 -8.22 -12.45 -7.15
C ARG A 119 -9.47 -11.93 -6.43
N LEU A 120 -9.66 -10.61 -6.36
CA LEU A 120 -10.89 -10.01 -5.81
C LEU A 120 -12.01 -9.95 -6.84
N ASP A 121 -11.71 -10.13 -8.12
CA ASP A 121 -12.63 -10.00 -9.24
C ASP A 121 -13.35 -8.65 -9.28
N THR A 122 -12.66 -7.59 -8.91
CA THR A 122 -13.18 -6.22 -8.92
C THR A 122 -12.05 -5.19 -8.90
N GLN A 123 -12.31 -4.02 -9.46
CA GLN A 123 -11.46 -2.84 -9.35
C GLN A 123 -11.95 -1.87 -8.26
N ASN A 124 -13.09 -2.16 -7.63
CA ASN A 124 -13.76 -1.27 -6.69
C ASN A 124 -13.23 -1.47 -5.27
N PHE A 125 -12.01 -0.99 -5.04
CA PHE A 125 -11.39 -0.91 -3.72
C PHE A 125 -10.47 0.32 -3.64
N PRO A 126 -10.41 1.00 -2.48
CA PRO A 126 -9.57 2.19 -2.31
C PRO A 126 -8.08 1.92 -2.52
N ARG A 127 -7.39 2.93 -3.06
CA ARG A 127 -5.94 2.89 -3.24
C ARG A 127 -5.32 4.15 -2.67
N ILE A 128 -4.19 3.96 -2.01
CA ILE A 128 -3.26 5.01 -1.63
C ILE A 128 -2.03 4.83 -2.50
N ARG A 129 -1.98 5.58 -3.61
CA ARG A 129 -0.90 5.51 -4.59
C ARG A 129 0.25 6.37 -4.11
N MET A 130 1.44 5.79 -4.04
CA MET A 130 2.64 6.42 -3.50
C MET A 130 3.62 6.72 -4.64
N GLY A 131 3.85 8.00 -4.92
CA GLY A 131 4.64 8.43 -6.05
C GLY A 131 6.11 8.07 -5.93
N ILE A 132 6.63 7.41 -6.97
CA ILE A 132 8.05 7.05 -7.07
C ILE A 132 8.74 7.71 -8.26
N GLY A 133 7.99 8.42 -9.11
CA GLY A 133 8.49 9.00 -10.34
C GLY A 133 8.71 7.97 -11.44
N ALA A 134 8.81 8.44 -12.68
CA ALA A 134 9.05 7.58 -13.82
C ALA A 134 10.55 7.34 -14.03
N PRO A 135 10.96 6.13 -14.42
CA PRO A 135 12.36 5.87 -14.77
C PRO A 135 12.77 6.64 -16.03
N GLN A 136 14.01 7.09 -16.06
CA GLN A 136 14.62 7.72 -17.23
C GLN A 136 15.88 6.95 -17.60
N GLY A 137 15.93 6.43 -18.84
CA GLY A 137 17.09 5.72 -19.36
C GLY A 137 17.33 4.31 -18.81
N ILE A 138 16.46 3.80 -17.94
CA ILE A 138 16.53 2.43 -17.43
C ILE A 138 15.16 1.75 -17.49
N ARG A 139 15.14 0.42 -17.48
CA ARG A 139 13.89 -0.34 -17.50
C ARG A 139 13.11 -0.13 -16.19
N LEU A 140 11.78 -0.16 -16.28
CA LEU A 140 10.91 -0.04 -15.10
C LEU A 140 11.26 -1.06 -14.01
N MET A 141 11.50 -2.33 -14.39
CA MET A 141 11.86 -3.39 -13.44
C MET A 141 13.14 -3.06 -12.66
N ASP A 142 14.15 -2.52 -13.33
CA ASP A 142 15.40 -2.14 -12.67
C ASP A 142 15.19 -0.92 -11.77
N TYR A 143 14.36 0.01 -12.20
CA TYR A 143 14.04 1.21 -11.42
C TYR A 143 13.32 0.88 -10.12
N VAL A 144 12.25 0.08 -10.16
CA VAL A 144 11.46 -0.23 -8.95
C VAL A 144 12.22 -1.11 -7.96
N LEU A 145 13.30 -1.76 -8.39
CA LEU A 145 14.14 -2.62 -7.54
C LEU A 145 15.50 -2.00 -7.21
N HIS A 146 15.77 -0.75 -7.61
CA HIS A 146 17.04 -0.12 -7.25
C HIS A 146 17.10 0.20 -5.75
N LYS A 147 18.30 0.22 -5.20
CA LYS A 147 18.51 0.60 -3.81
C LYS A 147 18.41 2.12 -3.66
N LEU A 148 17.51 2.57 -2.80
CA LEU A 148 17.30 3.99 -2.53
C LEU A 148 18.55 4.63 -1.93
N SER A 149 18.92 5.82 -2.43
CA SER A 149 19.93 6.67 -1.81
C SER A 149 19.46 7.18 -0.44
N ARG A 150 20.36 7.75 0.35
CA ARG A 150 20.00 8.36 1.63
C ARG A 150 18.95 9.47 1.47
N GLN A 151 19.11 10.30 0.44
CA GLN A 151 18.16 11.39 0.15
C GLN A 151 16.78 10.83 -0.25
N GLU A 152 16.76 9.81 -1.10
CA GLU A 152 15.52 9.13 -1.47
C GLU A 152 14.86 8.48 -0.26
N GLN A 153 15.62 7.82 0.61
CA GLN A 153 15.10 7.20 1.82
C GLN A 153 14.36 8.20 2.72
N ALA A 154 14.87 9.43 2.86
CA ALA A 154 14.20 10.47 3.62
C ALA A 154 12.85 10.86 3.01
N VAL A 155 12.78 10.98 1.69
CA VAL A 155 11.53 11.26 0.97
C VAL A 155 10.52 10.12 1.15
N TYR A 156 10.97 8.87 1.00
CA TYR A 156 10.09 7.70 1.17
C TYR A 156 9.61 7.55 2.61
N ALA A 157 10.46 7.84 3.60
CA ALA A 157 10.06 7.80 5.00
C ALA A 157 8.92 8.80 5.30
N GLN A 158 9.03 10.03 4.79
CA GLN A 158 7.97 11.03 4.93
C GLN A 158 6.69 10.61 4.18
N MET A 159 6.84 10.12 2.97
CA MET A 159 5.71 9.62 2.17
C MET A 159 5.00 8.45 2.87
N ALA A 160 5.76 7.55 3.50
CA ALA A 160 5.20 6.45 4.27
C ALA A 160 4.40 6.94 5.47
N GLN A 161 4.89 7.95 6.19
CA GLN A 161 4.15 8.60 7.28
C GLN A 161 2.84 9.24 6.77
N ASP A 162 2.90 9.94 5.65
CA ASP A 162 1.73 10.57 5.04
C ASP A 162 0.71 9.51 4.61
N ALA A 163 1.16 8.41 3.99
CA ALA A 163 0.29 7.30 3.59
C ALA A 163 -0.37 6.63 4.81
N ALA A 164 0.37 6.46 5.90
CA ALA A 164 -0.18 5.92 7.16
C ALA A 164 -1.29 6.84 7.72
N GLN A 165 -1.04 8.14 7.76
CA GLN A 165 -2.03 9.11 8.23
C GLN A 165 -3.24 9.18 7.29
N ALA A 166 -3.03 9.07 5.98
CA ALA A 166 -4.10 8.98 5.00
C ALA A 166 -4.98 7.75 5.23
N ALA A 167 -4.39 6.60 5.51
CA ALA A 167 -5.13 5.37 5.83
C ALA A 167 -5.94 5.53 7.11
N ILE A 168 -5.39 6.14 8.16
CA ILE A 168 -6.10 6.41 9.41
C ILE A 168 -7.31 7.32 9.15
N LEU A 169 -7.11 8.39 8.38
CA LEU A 169 -8.18 9.33 8.06
C LEU A 169 -9.27 8.68 7.20
N LEU A 170 -8.87 7.82 6.25
CA LEU A 170 -9.81 7.07 5.42
C LEU A 170 -10.75 6.21 6.26
N VAL A 171 -10.22 5.50 7.24
CA VAL A 171 -11.03 4.64 8.13
C VAL A 171 -11.89 5.50 9.06
N ARG A 172 -11.35 6.59 9.60
CA ARG A 172 -12.03 7.43 10.59
C ARG A 172 -13.10 8.33 9.99
N GLU A 173 -12.83 8.96 8.86
CA GLU A 173 -13.67 10.01 8.30
C GLU A 173 -14.10 9.75 6.84
N GLY A 174 -13.62 8.67 6.23
CA GLY A 174 -14.00 8.27 4.89
C GLY A 174 -13.02 8.69 3.80
N LEU A 175 -13.25 8.15 2.62
CA LEU A 175 -12.37 8.31 1.45
C LEU A 175 -12.26 9.77 1.02
N ALA A 176 -13.37 10.50 0.98
CA ALA A 176 -13.38 11.90 0.52
C ALA A 176 -12.51 12.79 1.42
N ALA A 177 -12.55 12.59 2.74
CA ALA A 177 -11.71 13.34 3.68
C ALA A 177 -10.22 13.04 3.45
N ALA A 178 -9.87 11.78 3.24
CA ALA A 178 -8.50 11.38 2.95
C ALA A 178 -8.02 11.97 1.62
N GLN A 179 -8.85 11.95 0.59
CA GLN A 179 -8.53 12.56 -0.70
C GLN A 179 -8.29 14.05 -0.57
N GLN A 180 -9.15 14.76 0.14
CA GLN A 180 -9.05 16.20 0.31
C GLN A 180 -7.76 16.62 1.00
N LYS A 181 -7.34 15.87 2.02
CA LYS A 181 -6.19 16.25 2.84
C LYS A 181 -4.86 15.76 2.27
N TYR A 182 -4.81 14.55 1.69
CA TYR A 182 -3.55 13.88 1.33
C TYR A 182 -3.32 13.69 -0.16
N SER A 183 -4.35 13.68 -1.01
CA SER A 183 -4.11 13.61 -2.44
C SER A 183 -3.52 14.91 -2.96
N SER A 184 -2.37 14.79 -3.63
CA SER A 184 -1.79 15.93 -4.33
C SER A 184 -2.69 16.35 -5.48
N LYS A 185 -2.90 17.66 -5.62
CA LYS A 185 -3.62 18.20 -6.78
C LYS A 185 -2.79 17.94 -8.04
N ALA A 186 -3.46 17.55 -9.12
CA ALA A 186 -2.83 17.51 -10.41
C ALA A 186 -2.43 18.93 -10.81
N HIS A 187 -1.16 19.12 -11.24
CA HIS A 187 -0.69 20.37 -11.79
C HIS A 187 -0.74 20.30 -13.30
#